data_cd1776580ec77bd4de66dd4485a76d9f
#
_entry.id   cd1776580ec77bd4de66dd4485a76d9f
#
_cell.length_a   1.000
_cell.length_b   1.000
_cell.length_c   1.000
_cell.angle_alpha   90.00
_cell.angle_beta   90.00
_cell.angle_gamma   90.00
#
_symmetry.space_group_name_H-M   'P 1'
#
loop_
_entity.id
_entity.type
_entity.pdbx_description
1 polymer ?
#
loop_
_entity_poly.entity_id
_entity_poly.type
_entity_poly.pdbx_seq_one_letter_code
_entity_poly.pdbx_strand_id
1 'polypeptide(L)'
;MSSTHGKVRANELYPTPDNVVSALLSKLQLRPTDQFLEPCKGLGAIFNQIDLPASQKHHAEIAEGIDYLQTPFGQMDVIITNPPFSLTVEFMRKSLSELAPDGTMAYLQRVNFLGSKTRVPFWAQVGFPDKTPIIIPRPRFVGGGSDSCEYCWFIYDRGNRFTAIPSGLSHLLSDGVEQAA
;
A
#
# COMPACT_ATOMS: atom_id res chain seq x y z
N MET A 1 -30.29 -16.24 12.27
CA MET A 1 -29.28 -16.51 11.21
C MET A 1 -29.22 -15.27 10.34
N SER A 2 -28.25 -14.40 10.58
CA SER A 2 -28.08 -13.16 9.81
C SER A 2 -26.98 -13.41 8.78
N SER A 3 -27.34 -13.58 7.50
CA SER A 3 -26.40 -13.68 6.42
C SER A 3 -25.97 -12.27 6.00
N THR A 4 -24.86 -11.80 6.52
CA THR A 4 -24.18 -10.63 5.97
C THR A 4 -23.38 -11.05 4.72
N HIS A 5 -24.06 -11.26 3.61
CA HIS A 5 -23.43 -11.16 2.32
C HIS A 5 -23.14 -9.68 2.10
N GLY A 6 -21.87 -9.30 2.33
CA GLY A 6 -21.41 -7.94 2.07
C GLY A 6 -21.69 -7.60 0.62
N LYS A 7 -22.57 -6.63 0.39
CA LYS A 7 -22.70 -5.96 -0.90
C LYS A 7 -21.31 -5.42 -1.23
N VAL A 8 -20.68 -5.91 -2.31
CA VAL A 8 -19.55 -5.25 -2.91
C VAL A 8 -19.98 -3.82 -3.18
N ARG A 9 -19.50 -2.86 -2.40
CA ARG A 9 -19.74 -1.45 -2.67
C ARG A 9 -19.00 -1.12 -3.94
N ALA A 10 -19.74 -0.78 -4.98
CA ALA A 10 -19.16 -0.20 -6.19
C ALA A 10 -18.32 1.01 -5.75
N ASN A 11 -17.03 0.99 -6.11
CA ASN A 11 -16.03 2.03 -5.85
C ASN A 11 -15.77 2.34 -4.37
N GLU A 12 -14.96 1.49 -3.70
CA GLU A 12 -14.27 1.86 -2.45
C GLU A 12 -13.11 2.82 -2.78
N LEU A 13 -13.45 4.01 -3.29
CA LEU A 13 -12.47 5.05 -3.55
C LEU A 13 -12.27 5.86 -2.27
N TYR A 14 -11.20 5.58 -1.54
CA TYR A 14 -10.74 6.37 -0.41
C TYR A 14 -9.41 7.03 -0.77
N PRO A 15 -9.43 8.28 -1.28
CA PRO A 15 -8.20 8.98 -1.62
C PRO A 15 -7.26 9.02 -0.41
N THR A 16 -6.04 8.55 -0.61
CA THR A 16 -5.02 8.57 0.45
C THR A 16 -4.63 10.01 0.75
N PRO A 17 -4.63 10.46 2.01
CA PRO A 17 -4.21 11.81 2.37
C PRO A 17 -2.76 12.07 1.94
N ASP A 18 -2.49 13.23 1.36
CA ASP A 18 -1.17 13.59 0.81
C ASP A 18 -0.05 13.52 1.85
N ASN A 19 -0.33 13.95 3.09
CA ASN A 19 0.63 13.87 4.18
C ASN A 19 1.02 12.43 4.54
N VAL A 20 0.10 11.47 4.44
CA VAL A 20 0.37 10.05 4.68
C VAL A 20 1.28 9.48 3.58
N VAL A 21 1.04 9.89 2.33
CA VAL A 21 1.88 9.52 1.19
C VAL A 21 3.26 10.14 1.32
N SER A 22 3.34 11.47 1.53
CA SER A 22 4.60 12.19 1.66
C SER A 22 5.48 11.66 2.80
N ALA A 23 4.87 11.28 3.93
CA ALA A 23 5.59 10.68 5.05
C ALA A 23 6.25 9.35 4.66
N LEU A 24 5.54 8.47 3.93
CA LEU A 24 6.13 7.23 3.42
C LEU A 24 7.25 7.52 2.42
N LEU A 25 6.96 8.37 1.41
CA LEU A 25 7.90 8.65 0.33
C LEU A 25 9.16 9.36 0.80
N SER A 26 9.10 10.13 1.90
CA SER A 26 10.28 10.74 2.53
C SER A 26 11.29 9.71 3.06
N LYS A 27 10.87 8.45 3.24
CA LYS A 27 11.71 7.32 3.69
C LYS A 27 12.09 6.38 2.55
N LEU A 28 11.50 6.55 1.37
CA LEU A 28 11.74 5.70 0.21
C LEU A 28 13.00 6.15 -0.54
N GLN A 29 13.89 5.21 -0.83
CA GLN A 29 15.06 5.42 -1.67
C GLN A 29 14.79 4.84 -3.06
N LEU A 30 14.41 5.70 -4.00
CA LEU A 30 14.26 5.33 -5.41
C LEU A 30 15.62 5.27 -6.10
N ARG A 31 15.76 4.31 -7.02
CA ARG A 31 16.90 4.23 -7.94
C ARG A 31 16.50 4.83 -9.29
N PRO A 32 17.42 5.45 -10.03
CA PRO A 32 17.11 6.10 -11.31
C PRO A 32 16.51 5.18 -12.38
N THR A 33 16.71 3.86 -12.25
CA THR A 33 16.22 2.85 -13.19
C THR A 33 14.97 2.11 -12.73
N ASP A 34 14.45 2.43 -11.52
CA ASP A 34 13.30 1.72 -10.96
C ASP A 34 12.06 1.82 -11.86
N GLN A 35 11.36 0.69 -12.02
CA GLN A 35 10.02 0.62 -12.60
C GLN A 35 9.01 0.63 -11.46
N PHE A 36 8.15 1.64 -11.44
CA PHE A 36 7.14 1.83 -10.41
C PHE A 36 5.75 1.43 -10.89
N LEU A 37 4.97 0.78 -10.04
CA LEU A 37 3.58 0.47 -10.29
C LEU A 37 2.68 0.91 -9.13
N GLU A 38 1.58 1.60 -9.45
CA GLU A 38 0.44 1.77 -8.56
C GLU A 38 -0.74 0.91 -9.03
N PRO A 39 -1.04 -0.21 -8.36
CA PRO A 39 -2.11 -1.15 -8.73
C PRO A 39 -3.53 -0.57 -8.68
N CYS A 40 -3.76 0.52 -7.97
CA CYS A 40 -5.05 1.17 -7.81
C CYS A 40 -4.85 2.68 -7.67
N LYS A 41 -4.64 3.36 -8.81
CA LYS A 41 -4.22 4.76 -8.85
C LYS A 41 -5.25 5.72 -8.23
N GLY A 42 -6.54 5.45 -8.39
CA GLY A 42 -7.59 6.35 -7.97
C GLY A 42 -7.38 7.76 -8.54
N LEU A 43 -7.35 8.76 -7.67
CA LEU A 43 -7.08 10.15 -8.05
C LEU A 43 -5.57 10.48 -8.18
N GLY A 44 -4.69 9.50 -8.00
CA GLY A 44 -3.25 9.66 -8.18
C GLY A 44 -2.50 10.22 -6.98
N ALA A 45 -3.05 10.11 -5.78
CA ALA A 45 -2.41 10.63 -4.56
C ALA A 45 -0.98 10.11 -4.36
N ILE A 46 -0.74 8.83 -4.67
CA ILE A 46 0.59 8.23 -4.63
C ILE A 46 1.33 8.48 -5.95
N PHE A 47 0.70 8.13 -7.07
CA PHE A 47 1.30 8.16 -8.41
C PHE A 47 1.93 9.52 -8.76
N ASN A 48 1.25 10.61 -8.40
CA ASN A 48 1.71 11.96 -8.73
C ASN A 48 2.92 12.41 -7.87
N GLN A 49 3.13 11.80 -6.70
CA GLN A 49 4.25 12.13 -5.81
C GLN A 49 5.50 11.28 -6.06
N ILE A 50 5.44 10.28 -6.94
CA ILE A 50 6.61 9.46 -7.31
C ILE A 50 7.51 10.25 -8.26
N ASP A 51 8.75 10.47 -7.83
CA ASP A 51 9.78 11.18 -8.59
C ASP A 51 10.56 10.23 -9.52
N LEU A 52 9.90 9.80 -10.58
CA LEU A 52 10.47 9.01 -11.67
C LEU A 52 9.96 9.52 -13.02
N PRO A 53 10.70 9.31 -14.11
CA PRO A 53 10.24 9.61 -15.47
C PRO A 53 8.90 8.92 -15.77
N ALA A 54 8.05 9.56 -16.57
CA ALA A 54 6.73 9.00 -16.94
C ALA A 54 6.83 7.62 -17.60
N SER A 55 7.91 7.33 -18.33
CA SER A 55 8.17 6.03 -18.95
C SER A 55 8.47 4.89 -17.96
N GLN A 56 8.76 5.22 -16.72
CA GLN A 56 9.05 4.27 -15.63
C GLN A 56 7.89 4.15 -14.62
N LYS A 57 6.79 4.90 -14.86
CA LYS A 57 5.63 4.91 -13.97
C LYS A 57 4.45 4.21 -14.63
N HIS A 58 3.98 3.15 -14.00
CA HIS A 58 2.86 2.33 -14.45
C HIS A 58 1.71 2.39 -13.44
N HIS A 59 0.49 2.23 -13.90
CA HIS A 59 -0.67 2.16 -13.02
C HIS A 59 -1.78 1.27 -13.59
N ALA A 60 -2.62 0.79 -12.71
CA ALA A 60 -3.94 0.28 -13.05
C ALA A 60 -5.01 1.15 -12.38
N GLU A 61 -6.11 1.36 -13.07
CA GLU A 61 -7.28 2.04 -12.54
C GLU A 61 -8.54 1.53 -13.25
N ILE A 62 -9.44 0.95 -12.48
CA ILE A 62 -10.67 0.34 -13.02
C ILE A 62 -11.56 1.36 -13.75
N ALA A 63 -11.57 2.61 -13.27
CA ALA A 63 -12.31 3.69 -13.91
C ALA A 63 -11.72 4.10 -15.27
N GLU A 64 -10.45 3.78 -15.52
CA GLU A 64 -9.75 3.96 -16.81
C GLU A 64 -9.82 2.70 -17.68
N GLY A 65 -10.53 1.67 -17.24
CA GLY A 65 -10.68 0.40 -17.96
C GLY A 65 -9.52 -0.58 -17.76
N ILE A 66 -8.64 -0.33 -16.80
CA ILE A 66 -7.48 -1.18 -16.51
C ILE A 66 -7.72 -1.91 -15.18
N ASP A 67 -8.18 -3.17 -15.26
CA ASP A 67 -8.31 -4.03 -14.09
C ASP A 67 -6.95 -4.63 -13.74
N TYR A 68 -6.42 -4.26 -12.57
CA TYR A 68 -5.13 -4.75 -12.10
C TYR A 68 -5.07 -6.28 -12.04
N LEU A 69 -6.13 -6.93 -11.57
CA LEU A 69 -6.13 -8.38 -11.40
C LEU A 69 -6.13 -9.14 -12.75
N GLN A 70 -6.49 -8.48 -13.84
CA GLN A 70 -6.53 -9.06 -15.19
C GLN A 70 -5.38 -8.60 -16.08
N THR A 71 -4.70 -7.50 -15.73
CA THR A 71 -3.66 -6.89 -16.57
C THR A 71 -2.27 -7.25 -16.05
N PRO A 72 -1.42 -7.97 -16.82
CA PRO A 72 -0.04 -8.23 -16.42
C PRO A 72 0.82 -6.97 -16.62
N PHE A 73 1.67 -6.65 -15.62
CA PHE A 73 2.61 -5.53 -15.69
C PHE A 73 4.07 -5.98 -15.81
N GLY A 74 4.35 -7.28 -15.60
CA GLY A 74 5.71 -7.80 -15.55
C GLY A 74 6.41 -7.51 -14.22
N GLN A 75 7.74 -7.53 -14.22
CA GLN A 75 8.51 -7.29 -12.99
C GLN A 75 8.62 -5.80 -12.71
N MET A 76 8.29 -5.42 -11.47
CA MET A 76 8.33 -4.05 -10.96
C MET A 76 9.29 -3.94 -9.79
N ASP A 77 10.06 -2.86 -9.76
CA ASP A 77 11.04 -2.62 -8.69
C ASP A 77 10.36 -2.03 -7.45
N VAL A 78 9.34 -1.19 -7.64
CA VAL A 78 8.60 -0.54 -6.56
C VAL A 78 7.11 -0.61 -6.83
N ILE A 79 6.35 -1.16 -5.88
CA ILE A 79 4.88 -1.22 -5.93
C ILE A 79 4.32 -0.56 -4.68
N ILE A 80 3.56 0.54 -4.83
CA ILE A 80 2.93 1.22 -3.69
C ILE A 80 1.48 1.49 -4.03
N THR A 81 0.56 1.16 -3.11
CA THR A 81 -0.86 1.41 -3.32
C THR A 81 -1.68 1.44 -2.02
N ASN A 82 -2.84 2.04 -2.11
CA ASN A 82 -3.96 1.89 -1.20
C ASN A 82 -5.05 1.05 -1.90
N PRO A 83 -5.06 -0.28 -1.75
CA PRO A 83 -5.96 -1.15 -2.50
C PRO A 83 -7.39 -1.10 -1.96
N PRO A 84 -8.40 -1.53 -2.73
CA PRO A 84 -9.71 -1.86 -2.18
C PRO A 84 -9.56 -2.91 -1.08
N PHE A 85 -10.01 -2.60 0.15
CA PHE A 85 -9.77 -3.48 1.31
C PHE A 85 -10.42 -4.86 1.17
N SER A 86 -11.51 -4.95 0.39
CA SER A 86 -12.17 -6.22 0.07
C SER A 86 -11.34 -7.14 -0.82
N LEU A 87 -10.40 -6.61 -1.61
CA LEU A 87 -9.57 -7.34 -2.58
C LEU A 87 -8.08 -7.37 -2.20
N THR A 88 -7.75 -6.99 -0.98
CA THR A 88 -6.34 -6.87 -0.53
C THR A 88 -5.53 -8.15 -0.74
N VAL A 89 -6.10 -9.32 -0.44
CA VAL A 89 -5.38 -10.61 -0.56
C VAL A 89 -4.99 -10.87 -2.01
N GLU A 90 -5.93 -10.69 -2.94
CA GLU A 90 -5.74 -10.90 -4.37
C GLU A 90 -4.71 -9.92 -4.93
N PHE A 91 -4.84 -8.65 -4.58
CA PHE A 91 -3.89 -7.60 -4.96
C PHE A 91 -2.48 -7.90 -4.45
N MET A 92 -2.33 -8.24 -3.16
CA MET A 92 -1.02 -8.54 -2.58
C MET A 92 -0.37 -9.77 -3.21
N ARG A 93 -1.15 -10.85 -3.46
CA ARG A 93 -0.63 -12.05 -4.14
C ARG A 93 -0.06 -11.71 -5.50
N LYS A 94 -0.82 -10.96 -6.30
CA LYS A 94 -0.39 -10.55 -7.64
C LYS A 94 0.83 -9.64 -7.57
N SER A 95 0.82 -8.62 -6.72
CA SER A 95 1.96 -7.72 -6.57
C SER A 95 3.23 -8.42 -6.13
N LEU A 96 3.14 -9.36 -5.18
CA LEU A 96 4.31 -10.15 -4.76
C LEU A 96 4.85 -11.06 -5.88
N SER A 97 3.99 -11.50 -6.82
CA SER A 97 4.41 -12.27 -7.99
C SER A 97 5.02 -11.41 -9.10
N GLU A 98 4.66 -10.14 -9.17
CA GLU A 98 5.20 -9.15 -10.11
C GLU A 98 6.37 -8.34 -9.51
N LEU A 99 6.64 -8.51 -8.22
CA LEU A 99 7.75 -7.81 -7.56
C LEU A 99 9.10 -8.41 -8.01
N ALA A 100 10.00 -7.56 -8.45
CA ALA A 100 11.37 -7.95 -8.78
C ALA A 100 12.08 -8.61 -7.57
N PRO A 101 13.10 -9.46 -7.80
CA PRO A 101 13.80 -10.15 -6.70
C PRO A 101 14.36 -9.22 -5.62
N ASP A 102 14.80 -8.01 -6.01
CA ASP A 102 15.23 -6.93 -5.12
C ASP A 102 14.23 -5.76 -5.10
N GLY A 103 12.96 -6.05 -5.36
CA GLY A 103 11.89 -5.09 -5.35
C GLY A 103 11.39 -4.75 -3.94
N THR A 104 10.64 -3.67 -3.84
CA THR A 104 10.01 -3.20 -2.61
C THR A 104 8.53 -2.92 -2.84
N MET A 105 7.68 -3.43 -1.96
CA MET A 105 6.23 -3.22 -2.01
C MET A 105 5.74 -2.59 -0.72
N ALA A 106 4.88 -1.56 -0.80
CA ALA A 106 4.21 -0.95 0.34
C ALA A 106 2.70 -0.83 0.10
N TYR A 107 1.92 -1.40 1.00
CA TYR A 107 0.45 -1.45 0.95
C TYR A 107 -0.16 -0.75 2.16
N LEU A 108 -1.00 0.24 1.93
CA LEU A 108 -1.77 0.88 3.01
C LEU A 108 -2.86 -0.07 3.49
N GLN A 109 -2.88 -0.38 4.78
CA GLN A 109 -3.81 -1.32 5.36
C GLN A 109 -4.23 -0.95 6.78
N ARG A 110 -5.36 -1.51 7.20
CA ARG A 110 -5.76 -1.50 8.61
C ARG A 110 -4.94 -2.52 9.38
N VAL A 111 -4.50 -2.16 10.60
CA VAL A 111 -3.69 -3.04 11.46
C VAL A 111 -4.40 -4.36 11.77
N ASN A 112 -5.72 -4.34 11.93
CA ASN A 112 -6.51 -5.56 12.21
C ASN A 112 -6.49 -6.59 11.07
N PHE A 113 -6.02 -6.22 9.88
CA PHE A 113 -5.82 -7.17 8.78
C PHE A 113 -4.84 -8.29 9.17
N LEU A 114 -3.85 -8.00 10.02
CA LEU A 114 -2.85 -8.98 10.47
C LEU A 114 -3.43 -10.10 11.32
N GLY A 115 -4.45 -9.81 12.14
CA GLY A 115 -4.94 -10.72 13.17
C GLY A 115 -6.12 -11.64 12.75
N SER A 116 -6.52 -11.64 11.48
CA SER A 116 -7.66 -12.45 11.04
C SER A 116 -7.31 -13.92 10.88
N LYS A 117 -8.06 -14.79 11.56
CA LYS A 117 -7.93 -16.26 11.45
C LYS A 117 -8.09 -16.74 10.00
N THR A 118 -8.95 -16.12 9.21
CA THR A 118 -9.20 -16.50 7.81
C THR A 118 -7.99 -16.24 6.90
N ARG A 119 -7.02 -15.42 7.34
CA ARG A 119 -5.81 -15.09 6.57
C ARG A 119 -4.59 -15.92 6.95
N VAL A 120 -4.71 -16.87 7.89
CA VAL A 120 -3.59 -17.75 8.27
C VAL A 120 -2.99 -18.47 7.05
N PRO A 121 -3.77 -19.06 6.11
CA PRO A 121 -3.19 -19.68 4.92
C PRO A 121 -2.50 -18.69 3.98
N PHE A 122 -2.99 -17.45 3.91
CA PHE A 122 -2.35 -16.38 3.12
C PHE A 122 -0.99 -16.02 3.72
N TRP A 123 -0.91 -15.78 5.04
CA TRP A 123 0.36 -15.49 5.70
C TRP A 123 1.36 -16.64 5.64
N ALA A 124 0.89 -17.88 5.71
CA ALA A 124 1.75 -19.06 5.53
C ALA A 124 2.39 -19.11 4.14
N GLN A 125 1.70 -18.58 3.13
CA GLN A 125 2.19 -18.56 1.74
C GLN A 125 3.15 -17.41 1.46
N VAL A 126 2.83 -16.18 1.93
CA VAL A 126 3.55 -14.97 1.52
C VAL A 126 4.47 -14.40 2.60
N GLY A 127 4.33 -14.87 3.85
CA GLY A 127 5.01 -14.30 5.01
C GLY A 127 4.35 -13.00 5.50
N PHE A 128 4.71 -12.56 6.70
CA PHE A 128 4.35 -11.23 7.19
C PHE A 128 5.21 -10.15 6.52
N PRO A 129 4.74 -8.89 6.48
CA PRO A 129 5.55 -7.77 6.01
C PRO A 129 6.85 -7.63 6.83
N ASP A 130 7.93 -7.24 6.18
CA ASP A 130 9.23 -6.98 6.83
C ASP A 130 9.14 -5.81 7.82
N LYS A 131 8.31 -4.80 7.47
CA LYS A 131 8.12 -3.58 8.26
C LYS A 131 6.65 -3.22 8.28
N THR A 132 6.17 -2.76 9.46
CA THR A 132 4.77 -2.41 9.67
C THR A 132 4.69 -1.10 10.46
N PRO A 133 5.05 0.06 9.86
CA PRO A 133 4.94 1.35 10.52
C PRO A 133 3.49 1.78 10.66
N ILE A 134 3.02 1.96 11.90
CA ILE A 134 1.70 2.53 12.20
C ILE A 134 1.74 4.02 11.90
N ILE A 135 0.72 4.52 11.21
CA ILE A 135 0.61 5.93 10.82
C ILE A 135 0.04 6.74 11.98
N ILE A 136 0.77 7.78 12.39
CA ILE A 136 0.39 8.68 13.48
C ILE A 136 0.44 10.13 12.98
N PRO A 137 -0.64 10.90 13.17
CA PRO A 137 -1.96 10.51 13.66
C PRO A 137 -2.72 9.62 12.66
N ARG A 138 -3.87 9.07 13.09
CA ARG A 138 -4.73 8.26 12.20
C ARG A 138 -5.09 9.03 10.94
N PRO A 139 -4.97 8.41 9.75
CA PRO A 139 -5.36 9.06 8.49
C PRO A 139 -6.82 9.50 8.51
N ARG A 140 -7.08 10.68 7.97
CA ARG A 140 -8.45 11.18 7.73
C ARG A 140 -8.74 11.09 6.24
N PHE A 141 -9.45 10.05 5.84
CA PHE A 141 -9.88 9.90 4.46
C PHE A 141 -11.02 10.85 4.13
N VAL A 142 -10.94 11.51 2.97
CA VAL A 142 -11.97 12.46 2.51
C VAL A 142 -13.30 11.73 2.31
N GLY A 143 -14.38 12.26 2.89
CA GLY A 143 -15.74 11.71 2.76
C GLY A 143 -16.13 10.66 3.80
N GLY A 144 -15.24 10.31 4.72
CA GLY A 144 -15.53 9.43 5.86
C GLY A 144 -15.40 10.18 7.18
N GLY A 145 -16.28 9.88 8.17
CA GLY A 145 -16.04 10.23 9.56
C GLY A 145 -14.70 9.63 10.04
N SER A 146 -14.23 10.01 11.24
CA SER A 146 -13.02 9.41 11.80
C SER A 146 -13.18 7.90 11.88
N ASP A 147 -12.44 7.15 11.04
CA ASP A 147 -12.36 5.71 11.17
C ASP A 147 -11.71 5.39 12.53
N SER A 148 -12.32 4.51 13.30
CA SER A 148 -11.83 4.11 14.62
C SER A 148 -10.67 3.11 14.55
N CYS A 149 -10.17 2.81 13.34
CA CYS A 149 -9.10 1.85 13.11
C CYS A 149 -7.73 2.52 12.96
N GLU A 150 -6.70 1.88 13.45
CA GLU A 150 -5.31 2.19 13.13
C GLU A 150 -4.97 1.70 11.72
N TYR A 151 -4.17 2.51 11.03
CA TYR A 151 -3.62 2.21 9.71
C TYR A 151 -2.11 2.09 9.78
N CYS A 152 -1.56 1.27 8.90
CA CYS A 152 -0.12 1.09 8.74
C CYS A 152 0.22 0.81 7.27
N TRP A 153 1.49 0.90 6.96
CA TRP A 153 2.01 0.39 5.70
C TRP A 153 2.53 -1.04 5.89
N PHE A 154 2.06 -1.98 5.07
CA PHE A 154 2.67 -3.31 4.98
C PHE A 154 3.79 -3.23 3.96
N ILE A 155 5.03 -3.34 4.42
CA ILE A 155 6.21 -3.17 3.57
C ILE A 155 6.95 -4.49 3.46
N TYR A 156 7.12 -4.96 2.23
CA TYR A 156 8.04 -6.02 1.84
C TYR A 156 9.24 -5.36 1.17
N ASP A 157 10.40 -5.35 1.81
CA ASP A 157 11.53 -4.49 1.45
C ASP A 157 12.77 -5.29 1.03
N ARG A 158 12.61 -6.19 0.06
CA ARG A 158 13.72 -7.00 -0.48
C ARG A 158 14.84 -6.14 -1.06
N GLY A 159 14.49 -4.99 -1.61
CA GLY A 159 15.42 -4.02 -2.19
C GLY A 159 16.09 -3.10 -1.20
N ASN A 160 15.73 -3.18 0.09
CA ASN A 160 16.26 -2.33 1.16
C ASN A 160 16.11 -0.83 0.85
N ARG A 161 14.93 -0.42 0.33
CA ARG A 161 14.63 0.97 -0.04
C ARG A 161 14.05 1.81 1.10
N PHE A 162 13.63 1.17 2.20
CA PHE A 162 13.10 1.83 3.41
C PHE A 162 14.04 1.68 4.61
N THR A 163 15.33 1.97 4.43
CA THR A 163 16.36 1.78 5.47
C THR A 163 16.08 2.57 6.76
N ALA A 164 15.41 3.72 6.65
CA ALA A 164 15.04 4.55 7.80
C ALA A 164 13.82 4.04 8.57
N ILE A 165 13.10 3.02 8.05
CA ILE A 165 11.98 2.38 8.77
C ILE A 165 12.50 1.08 9.41
N PRO A 166 12.38 0.92 10.73
CA PRO A 166 12.79 -0.31 11.41
C PRO A 166 12.01 -1.53 10.94
N SER A 167 12.62 -2.71 11.02
CA SER A 167 11.92 -3.98 10.79
C SER A 167 10.89 -4.25 11.88
N GLY A 168 9.83 -4.95 11.52
CA GLY A 168 8.72 -5.28 12.42
C GLY A 168 7.76 -4.10 12.65
N LEU A 169 7.17 -4.07 13.85
CA LEU A 169 6.21 -3.03 14.23
C LEU A 169 6.94 -1.74 14.63
N SER A 170 6.57 -0.64 14.02
CA SER A 170 7.11 0.68 14.30
C SER A 170 6.04 1.76 14.09
N HIS A 171 6.42 3.04 13.99
CA HIS A 171 5.50 4.12 13.67
C HIS A 171 6.07 5.05 12.59
N LEU A 172 5.17 5.77 11.92
CA LEU A 172 5.47 6.77 10.90
C LEU A 172 4.65 8.02 11.18
N LEU A 173 5.31 9.14 11.43
CA LEU A 173 4.65 10.42 11.68
C LEU A 173 4.28 11.08 10.36
N SER A 174 3.00 11.44 10.19
CA SER A 174 2.48 12.03 8.95
C SER A 174 2.22 13.55 9.04
N ASP A 175 2.35 14.16 10.23
CA ASP A 175 2.07 15.58 10.44
C ASP A 175 3.34 16.46 10.57
N GLY A 176 4.52 15.94 10.23
CA GLY A 176 5.78 16.68 10.35
C GLY A 176 6.19 16.98 11.80
N VAL A 177 5.57 16.31 12.78
CA VAL A 177 5.99 16.41 14.18
C VAL A 177 7.32 15.68 14.30
N GLU A 178 8.40 16.43 14.48
CA GLU A 178 9.70 15.86 14.82
C GLU A 178 9.57 15.10 16.15
N GLN A 179 10.15 13.90 16.20
CA GLN A 179 10.29 13.21 17.48
C GLN A 179 11.11 14.09 18.42
N ALA A 180 10.49 14.53 19.50
CA ALA A 180 11.27 15.03 20.63
C ALA A 180 12.20 13.90 21.10
N ALA A 181 13.50 14.15 21.01
CA ALA A 181 14.56 13.24 21.41
C ALA A 181 14.50 12.93 22.92
#